data_5e3642990ecc601dd3c887716e9e46f5
#
_entry.id   5e3642990ecc601dd3c887716e9e46f5
#
_cell.length_a   1.000
_cell.length_b   1.000
_cell.length_c   1.000
_cell.angle_alpha   90.00
_cell.angle_beta   90.00
_cell.angle_gamma   90.00
#
_symmetry.space_group_name_H-M   'P 1'
#
loop_
_entity.id
_entity.type
_entity.pdbx_description
1 polymer ?
#
loop_
_entity_poly.entity_id
_entity_poly.type
_entity_poly.pdbx_seq_one_letter_code
_entity_poly.pdbx_strand_id
1 'polypeptide(L)'
;VDSAAVTGHSLARVPSDARAAVARNDLPRALALYRAMLASRLVDKVEMELVNRGEAFFHVGGAGHEACAALNSHLTPDDWLHLHYRDKALMLARGISAEQFFHSSICTAGSHSAGRQMSAHLSAPELKVLSLVGPVGNNALQAVGVAHEVIADRIRNARNGTAPLVVCAVGDSTSQQGEFLEAVAEAVRAQLPVLFWIEDNGYGISTRTGGNTFYHRPDGEAAEFYGMPIHRLDGRDALACDTALGPIVASVRTGKPTVVVFQVERLTHHTNADDEKIYREEGELKQVRAEADPISRLRERLLAFGVAEAELEKLAVELEAEIRAAADRALAAPNPVANLDARAPANAEFRTPNSEFGRTFATSAPQENKPLSMLEAMREVLRAQLGADPRVTLYGEDIEDPKGDVFG
;
A
#
# COMPACT_ATOMS: atom_id res chain seq x y z
N VAL A 1 25.50 -2.31 -25.22
CA VAL A 1 25.99 -2.62 -23.86
C VAL A 1 25.18 -3.82 -23.42
N ASP A 2 25.88 -4.94 -23.13
CA ASP A 2 25.31 -6.26 -22.96
C ASP A 2 24.20 -6.32 -21.92
N SER A 3 23.04 -6.85 -22.33
CA SER A 3 21.94 -7.23 -21.44
C SER A 3 22.33 -8.49 -20.68
N ALA A 4 22.94 -8.33 -19.51
CA ALA A 4 23.02 -9.40 -18.55
C ALA A 4 21.61 -9.63 -17.99
N ALA A 5 21.04 -10.77 -18.32
CA ALA A 5 19.79 -11.25 -17.75
C ALA A 5 19.90 -11.27 -16.23
N VAL A 6 19.27 -10.31 -15.55
CA VAL A 6 19.08 -10.34 -14.11
C VAL A 6 18.05 -11.44 -13.85
N THR A 7 18.58 -12.62 -13.52
CA THR A 7 17.82 -13.78 -13.08
C THR A 7 16.97 -13.39 -11.86
N GLY A 8 15.72 -13.80 -11.90
CA GLY A 8 14.71 -13.55 -10.89
C GLY A 8 15.19 -13.74 -9.45
N HIS A 9 14.56 -13.02 -8.54
CA HIS A 9 14.83 -13.03 -7.10
C HIS A 9 15.10 -14.44 -6.59
N SER A 10 16.37 -14.75 -6.34
CA SER A 10 16.76 -15.95 -5.60
C SER A 10 16.42 -15.69 -4.13
N LEU A 11 15.17 -15.98 -3.77
CA LEU A 11 14.73 -15.94 -2.38
C LEU A 11 15.52 -17.00 -1.60
N ALA A 12 16.28 -16.55 -0.61
CA ALA A 12 16.93 -17.43 0.33
C ALA A 12 15.89 -18.41 0.87
N ARG A 13 16.08 -19.72 0.63
CA ARG A 13 15.21 -20.77 1.15
C ARG A 13 15.23 -20.70 2.67
N VAL A 14 14.10 -20.33 3.27
CA VAL A 14 13.88 -20.55 4.71
C VAL A 14 14.14 -22.04 4.98
N PRO A 15 14.95 -22.39 5.99
CA PRO A 15 15.24 -23.79 6.31
C PRO A 15 13.97 -24.60 6.47
N SER A 16 13.96 -25.82 5.95
CA SER A 16 12.81 -26.73 5.93
C SER A 16 12.23 -27.06 7.30
N ASP A 17 12.97 -26.79 8.37
CA ASP A 17 12.58 -27.12 9.75
C ASP A 17 11.58 -26.10 10.35
N ALA A 18 11.49 -24.88 9.80
CA ALA A 18 10.43 -23.94 10.14
C ALA A 18 9.04 -24.36 9.57
N ARG A 19 9.02 -25.38 8.71
CA ARG A 19 7.80 -25.91 8.09
C ARG A 19 6.96 -26.80 9.01
N ALA A 20 7.46 -27.18 10.18
CA ALA A 20 6.90 -28.29 10.96
C ALA A 20 6.01 -27.91 12.15
N ALA A 21 5.84 -26.68 12.52
CA ALA A 21 5.20 -26.36 13.80
C ALA A 21 4.19 -25.21 13.81
N VAL A 22 3.20 -25.23 12.94
CA VAL A 22 1.91 -24.65 13.38
C VAL A 22 1.24 -25.74 14.18
N ALA A 23 1.27 -25.63 15.51
CA ALA A 23 0.60 -26.57 16.39
C ALA A 23 -0.92 -26.53 16.07
N ARG A 24 -1.63 -27.66 16.25
CA ARG A 24 -3.11 -27.70 16.09
C ARG A 24 -3.85 -26.65 16.91
N ASN A 25 -3.21 -26.07 17.92
CA ASN A 25 -3.75 -24.99 18.74
C ASN A 25 -3.84 -23.64 18.01
N ASP A 26 -3.14 -23.46 16.88
CA ASP A 26 -3.15 -22.23 16.08
C ASP A 26 -4.14 -22.26 14.90
N LEU A 27 -4.89 -23.36 14.73
CA LEU A 27 -5.84 -23.50 13.63
C LEU A 27 -6.91 -22.39 13.58
N PRO A 28 -7.53 -21.96 14.70
CA PRO A 28 -8.48 -20.84 14.67
C PRO A 28 -7.86 -19.55 14.15
N ARG A 29 -6.59 -19.29 14.50
CA ARG A 29 -5.85 -18.12 14.03
C ARG A 29 -5.54 -18.21 12.54
N ALA A 30 -5.13 -19.37 12.05
CA ALA A 30 -4.89 -19.62 10.64
C ALA A 30 -6.17 -19.47 9.80
N LEU A 31 -7.31 -19.94 10.30
CA LEU A 31 -8.62 -19.77 9.65
C LEU A 31 -9.07 -18.30 9.64
N ALA A 32 -8.86 -17.57 10.73
CA ALA A 32 -9.14 -16.13 10.77
C ALA A 32 -8.28 -15.34 9.76
N LEU A 33 -6.99 -15.70 9.66
CA LEU A 33 -6.09 -15.13 8.68
C LEU A 33 -6.55 -15.44 7.25
N TYR A 34 -6.89 -16.70 6.95
CA TYR A 34 -7.42 -17.11 5.65
C TYR A 34 -8.69 -16.35 5.29
N ARG A 35 -9.63 -16.17 6.25
CA ARG A 35 -10.85 -15.40 6.04
C ARG A 35 -10.54 -13.95 5.67
N ALA A 36 -9.63 -13.28 6.39
CA ALA A 36 -9.27 -11.89 6.11
C ALA A 36 -8.61 -11.71 4.73
N MET A 37 -7.70 -12.63 4.37
CA MET A 37 -7.04 -12.66 3.07
C MET A 37 -8.06 -12.89 1.95
N LEU A 38 -8.94 -13.87 2.09
CA LEU A 38 -9.98 -14.18 1.10
C LEU A 38 -10.98 -13.03 0.97
N ALA A 39 -11.37 -12.39 2.09
CA ALA A 39 -12.23 -11.21 2.07
C ALA A 39 -11.62 -10.07 1.24
N SER A 40 -10.34 -9.80 1.40
CA SER A 40 -9.62 -8.79 0.61
C SER A 40 -9.69 -9.07 -0.88
N ARG A 41 -9.42 -10.32 -1.29
CA ARG A 41 -9.48 -10.74 -2.69
C ARG A 41 -10.90 -10.60 -3.27
N LEU A 42 -11.92 -10.91 -2.47
CA LEU A 42 -13.31 -10.80 -2.89
C LEU A 42 -13.76 -9.33 -2.98
N VAL A 43 -13.29 -8.47 -2.06
CA VAL A 43 -13.51 -7.01 -2.17
C VAL A 43 -12.90 -6.48 -3.46
N ASP A 44 -11.63 -6.80 -3.76
CA ASP A 44 -10.97 -6.41 -5.02
C ASP A 44 -11.76 -6.86 -6.26
N LYS A 45 -12.25 -8.11 -6.25
CA LYS A 45 -13.07 -8.65 -7.33
C LYS A 45 -14.33 -7.82 -7.56
N VAL A 46 -15.07 -7.53 -6.50
CA VAL A 46 -16.31 -6.76 -6.59
C VAL A 46 -16.07 -5.30 -6.93
N GLU A 47 -15.02 -4.66 -6.38
CA GLU A 47 -14.63 -3.29 -6.79
C GLU A 47 -14.31 -3.21 -8.27
N MET A 48 -13.58 -4.18 -8.83
CA MET A 48 -13.27 -4.21 -10.26
C MET A 48 -14.53 -4.44 -11.11
N GLU A 49 -15.49 -5.27 -10.65
CA GLU A 49 -16.79 -5.42 -11.30
C GLU A 49 -17.57 -4.09 -11.32
N LEU A 50 -17.53 -3.31 -10.22
CA LEU A 50 -18.15 -1.98 -10.13
C LEU A 50 -17.50 -0.98 -11.08
N VAL A 51 -16.17 -0.97 -11.18
CA VAL A 51 -15.43 -0.14 -12.14
C VAL A 51 -15.81 -0.50 -13.58
N ASN A 52 -15.86 -1.78 -13.91
CA ASN A 52 -16.20 -2.25 -15.26
C ASN A 52 -17.65 -1.89 -15.67
N ARG A 53 -18.56 -1.73 -14.69
CA ARG A 53 -19.93 -1.26 -14.91
C ARG A 53 -20.07 0.27 -14.91
N GLY A 54 -18.98 0.99 -14.61
CA GLY A 54 -18.98 2.46 -14.49
C GLY A 54 -19.63 2.98 -13.20
N GLU A 55 -19.80 2.12 -12.19
CA GLU A 55 -20.38 2.46 -10.89
C GLU A 55 -19.33 2.92 -9.87
N ALA A 56 -18.07 2.50 -10.05
CA ALA A 56 -16.92 2.99 -9.29
C ALA A 56 -15.92 3.69 -10.22
N PHE A 57 -15.12 4.59 -9.65
CA PHE A 57 -14.25 5.48 -10.45
C PHE A 57 -12.83 4.95 -10.60
N PHE A 58 -12.32 4.26 -9.59
CA PHE A 58 -10.92 3.87 -9.53
C PHE A 58 -10.75 2.63 -8.65
N HIS A 59 -9.85 1.73 -9.06
CA HIS A 59 -9.52 0.53 -8.30
C HIS A 59 -8.02 0.32 -8.23
N VAL A 60 -7.56 -0.01 -7.03
CA VAL A 60 -6.19 -0.47 -6.76
C VAL A 60 -6.27 -1.81 -6.06
N GLY A 61 -5.85 -2.87 -6.74
CA GLY A 61 -5.91 -4.23 -6.20
C GLY A 61 -4.83 -4.51 -5.16
N GLY A 62 -5.21 -5.26 -4.12
CA GLY A 62 -4.29 -5.83 -3.12
C GLY A 62 -3.90 -7.28 -3.41
N ALA A 63 -4.28 -7.82 -4.59
CA ALA A 63 -4.02 -9.21 -4.92
C ALA A 63 -2.53 -9.55 -4.94
N GLY A 64 -2.15 -10.52 -4.10
CA GLY A 64 -0.77 -10.93 -3.83
C GLY A 64 -0.18 -10.35 -2.54
N HIS A 65 -0.78 -9.29 -1.97
CA HIS A 65 -0.34 -8.63 -0.74
C HIS A 65 -1.10 -9.09 0.52
N GLU A 66 -2.07 -10.00 0.38
CA GLU A 66 -3.04 -10.29 1.43
C GLU A 66 -2.43 -10.85 2.72
N ALA A 67 -1.26 -11.46 2.66
CA ALA A 67 -0.58 -11.99 3.85
C ALA A 67 -0.14 -10.89 4.85
N CYS A 68 -0.22 -9.60 4.48
CA CYS A 68 -0.06 -8.47 5.40
C CYS A 68 -1.03 -8.55 6.60
N ALA A 69 -2.18 -9.20 6.43
CA ALA A 69 -3.16 -9.47 7.49
C ALA A 69 -2.55 -10.19 8.70
N ALA A 70 -1.48 -10.97 8.52
CA ALA A 70 -0.76 -11.66 9.61
C ALA A 70 -0.26 -10.68 10.68
N LEU A 71 0.08 -9.44 10.31
CA LEU A 71 0.54 -8.43 11.25
C LEU A 71 -0.52 -8.12 12.32
N ASN A 72 -1.83 -8.14 11.97
CA ASN A 72 -2.90 -7.80 12.90
C ASN A 72 -2.93 -8.67 14.15
N SER A 73 -2.50 -9.93 14.06
CA SER A 73 -2.45 -10.87 15.19
C SER A 73 -1.48 -10.44 16.30
N HIS A 74 -0.55 -9.56 16.00
CA HIS A 74 0.49 -9.06 16.91
C HIS A 74 0.24 -7.62 17.36
N LEU A 75 -0.82 -6.99 16.82
CA LEU A 75 -1.21 -5.63 17.18
C LEU A 75 -2.22 -5.63 18.32
N THR A 76 -2.22 -4.54 19.07
CA THR A 76 -3.23 -4.24 20.10
C THR A 76 -4.20 -3.17 19.58
N PRO A 77 -5.37 -3.00 20.19
CA PRO A 77 -6.28 -1.89 19.83
C PRO A 77 -5.67 -0.49 19.97
N ASP A 78 -4.62 -0.36 20.80
CA ASP A 78 -3.97 0.92 21.04
C ASP A 78 -2.88 1.29 20.02
N ASP A 79 -2.50 0.35 19.15
CA ASP A 79 -1.50 0.59 18.11
C ASP A 79 -2.07 1.45 16.99
N TRP A 80 -1.25 2.36 16.47
CA TRP A 80 -1.61 3.23 15.36
C TRP A 80 -1.10 2.67 14.04
N LEU A 81 -1.92 2.78 12.99
CA LEU A 81 -1.62 2.26 11.67
C LEU A 81 -1.72 3.39 10.65
N HIS A 82 -0.61 3.68 9.97
CA HIS A 82 -0.59 4.51 8.78
C HIS A 82 -0.25 3.62 7.58
N LEU A 83 -1.30 3.11 6.93
CA LEU A 83 -1.23 1.99 6.01
C LEU A 83 -1.00 2.41 4.56
N HIS A 84 -0.62 1.43 3.75
CA HIS A 84 -0.53 1.52 2.31
C HIS A 84 -1.88 1.14 1.67
N TYR A 85 -2.19 1.65 0.50
CA TYR A 85 -3.47 1.42 -0.17
C TYR A 85 -3.72 -0.05 -0.56
N ARG A 86 -2.68 -0.91 -0.58
CA ARG A 86 -2.82 -2.36 -0.83
C ARG A 86 -3.03 -3.18 0.44
N ASP A 87 -2.93 -2.59 1.61
CA ASP A 87 -3.10 -3.26 2.91
C ASP A 87 -4.56 -3.63 3.23
N LYS A 88 -5.41 -3.87 2.22
CA LYS A 88 -6.85 -4.16 2.41
C LYS A 88 -7.08 -5.33 3.36
N ALA A 89 -6.29 -6.40 3.24
CA ALA A 89 -6.43 -7.56 4.12
C ALA A 89 -6.11 -7.22 5.58
N LEU A 90 -5.10 -6.38 5.84
CA LEU A 90 -4.78 -5.89 7.17
C LEU A 90 -5.89 -4.96 7.70
N MET A 91 -6.43 -4.08 6.85
CA MET A 91 -7.55 -3.20 7.22
C MET A 91 -8.81 -4.00 7.59
N LEU A 92 -9.16 -5.02 6.81
CA LEU A 92 -10.27 -5.94 7.11
C LEU A 92 -10.02 -6.73 8.41
N ALA A 93 -8.82 -7.25 8.59
CA ALA A 93 -8.43 -7.94 9.82
C ALA A 93 -8.47 -7.00 11.04
N ARG A 94 -8.20 -5.70 10.87
CA ARG A 94 -8.29 -4.68 11.91
C ARG A 94 -9.72 -4.34 12.28
N GLY A 95 -10.69 -4.61 11.39
CA GLY A 95 -12.12 -4.39 11.63
C GLY A 95 -12.79 -3.36 10.73
N ILE A 96 -12.10 -2.81 9.73
CA ILE A 96 -12.76 -2.00 8.70
C ILE A 96 -13.68 -2.92 7.89
N SER A 97 -14.94 -2.55 7.74
CA SER A 97 -15.93 -3.38 7.03
C SER A 97 -15.72 -3.33 5.52
N ALA A 98 -16.10 -4.40 4.83
CA ALA A 98 -16.12 -4.44 3.36
C ALA A 98 -16.99 -3.31 2.77
N GLU A 99 -18.08 -2.96 3.45
CA GLU A 99 -18.99 -1.88 3.03
C GLU A 99 -18.28 -0.51 2.95
N GLN A 100 -17.33 -0.22 3.87
CA GLN A 100 -16.55 1.01 3.83
C GLN A 100 -15.62 1.11 2.60
N PHE A 101 -15.09 -0.02 2.13
CA PHE A 101 -14.34 -0.04 0.88
C PHE A 101 -15.24 0.33 -0.30
N PHE A 102 -16.44 -0.24 -0.38
CA PHE A 102 -17.38 0.09 -1.46
C PHE A 102 -17.91 1.52 -1.37
N HIS A 103 -18.23 2.02 -0.19
CA HIS A 103 -18.57 3.44 0.00
C HIS A 103 -17.45 4.36 -0.50
N SER A 104 -16.19 4.00 -0.27
CA SER A 104 -15.04 4.75 -0.77
C SER A 104 -14.90 4.65 -2.29
N SER A 105 -15.04 3.44 -2.86
CA SER A 105 -14.89 3.21 -4.31
C SER A 105 -15.96 3.90 -5.15
N ILE A 106 -17.19 4.03 -4.60
CA ILE A 106 -18.35 4.66 -5.23
C ILE A 106 -18.45 6.16 -4.87
N CYS A 107 -17.67 6.63 -3.89
CA CYS A 107 -17.69 7.99 -3.35
C CYS A 107 -19.06 8.40 -2.78
N THR A 108 -19.73 7.52 -2.04
CA THR A 108 -21.04 7.80 -1.45
C THR A 108 -20.95 8.64 -0.17
N ALA A 109 -22.08 9.18 0.28
CA ALA A 109 -22.18 9.89 1.56
C ALA A 109 -21.85 9.01 2.78
N GLY A 110 -21.99 7.68 2.65
CA GLY A 110 -21.66 6.68 3.68
C GLY A 110 -20.17 6.43 3.87
N SER A 111 -19.30 6.93 2.96
CA SER A 111 -17.85 6.81 3.15
C SER A 111 -17.38 7.67 4.32
N HIS A 112 -16.27 7.26 4.97
CA HIS A 112 -15.66 8.01 6.07
C HIS A 112 -15.36 9.48 5.75
N SER A 113 -15.16 9.81 4.47
CA SER A 113 -14.90 11.17 3.98
C SER A 113 -16.15 11.86 3.40
N ALA A 114 -17.34 11.22 3.46
CA ALA A 114 -18.55 11.66 2.79
C ALA A 114 -18.31 11.97 1.29
N GLY A 115 -17.62 11.07 0.60
CA GLY A 115 -17.33 11.14 -0.83
C GLY A 115 -16.21 12.10 -1.24
N ARG A 116 -15.42 12.63 -0.29
CA ARG A 116 -14.39 13.63 -0.60
C ARG A 116 -13.02 13.04 -0.94
N GLN A 117 -12.76 11.79 -0.55
CA GLN A 117 -11.52 11.09 -0.87
C GLN A 117 -11.76 10.06 -1.98
N MET A 118 -10.71 9.81 -2.74
CA MET A 118 -10.75 8.79 -3.78
C MET A 118 -10.71 7.37 -3.16
N SER A 119 -11.04 6.39 -3.98
CA SER A 119 -10.92 4.96 -3.67
C SER A 119 -9.62 4.61 -2.97
N ALA A 120 -9.67 3.62 -2.10
CA ALA A 120 -8.54 3.09 -1.33
C ALA A 120 -7.87 4.08 -0.34
N HIS A 121 -8.42 5.29 -0.16
CA HIS A 121 -7.92 6.29 0.80
C HIS A 121 -8.81 6.33 2.04
N LEU A 122 -8.85 5.23 2.78
CA LEU A 122 -9.68 5.05 3.96
C LEU A 122 -9.05 5.65 5.22
N SER A 123 -9.89 5.91 6.21
CA SER A 123 -9.50 6.15 7.60
C SER A 123 -10.51 5.52 8.55
N ALA A 124 -10.05 5.12 9.73
CA ALA A 124 -10.90 4.60 10.80
C ALA A 124 -10.29 5.01 12.16
N PRO A 125 -10.56 6.23 12.63
CA PRO A 125 -9.96 6.73 13.87
C PRO A 125 -10.28 5.86 15.08
N GLU A 126 -11.46 5.26 15.13
CA GLU A 126 -11.91 4.34 16.17
C GLU A 126 -11.08 3.05 16.22
N LEU A 127 -10.49 2.66 15.10
CA LEU A 127 -9.56 1.53 14.98
C LEU A 127 -8.09 1.97 14.98
N LYS A 128 -7.83 3.25 15.22
CA LYS A 128 -6.50 3.86 15.14
C LYS A 128 -5.83 3.73 13.76
N VAL A 129 -6.64 3.70 12.70
CA VAL A 129 -6.17 3.75 11.32
C VAL A 129 -6.23 5.18 10.83
N LEU A 130 -5.04 5.75 10.55
CA LEU A 130 -4.89 7.10 10.02
C LEU A 130 -5.34 7.16 8.56
N SER A 131 -5.73 8.36 8.10
CA SER A 131 -6.07 8.56 6.69
C SER A 131 -4.93 8.17 5.78
N LEU A 132 -5.20 7.28 4.85
CA LEU A 132 -4.25 6.97 3.79
C LEU A 132 -4.02 8.21 2.93
N VAL A 133 -2.77 8.40 2.50
CA VAL A 133 -2.36 9.59 1.75
C VAL A 133 -2.17 9.28 0.27
N GLY A 134 -2.59 10.20 -0.60
CA GLY A 134 -2.35 10.12 -2.04
C GLY A 134 -0.88 10.37 -2.41
N PRO A 135 -0.22 11.42 -1.88
CA PRO A 135 1.21 11.62 -2.09
C PRO A 135 2.00 10.55 -1.32
N VAL A 136 2.55 9.59 -2.04
CA VAL A 136 3.29 8.46 -1.46
C VAL A 136 4.53 8.93 -0.67
N GLY A 137 4.77 8.33 0.49
CA GLY A 137 5.86 8.71 1.41
C GLY A 137 5.48 9.77 2.45
N ASN A 138 4.47 10.59 2.20
CA ASN A 138 4.03 11.64 3.12
C ASN A 138 3.54 11.09 4.47
N ASN A 139 3.05 9.86 4.50
CA ASN A 139 2.65 9.16 5.71
C ASN A 139 3.81 8.85 6.68
N ALA A 140 5.05 8.82 6.21
CA ALA A 140 6.19 8.41 7.03
C ALA A 140 6.49 9.41 8.16
N LEU A 141 6.58 10.71 7.84
CA LEU A 141 6.77 11.75 8.85
C LEU A 141 5.57 11.87 9.80
N GLN A 142 4.35 11.66 9.29
CA GLN A 142 3.14 11.64 10.12
C GLN A 142 3.17 10.49 11.12
N ALA A 143 3.57 9.28 10.69
CA ALA A 143 3.71 8.13 11.57
C ALA A 143 4.73 8.37 12.69
N VAL A 144 5.87 9.00 12.37
CA VAL A 144 6.88 9.38 13.34
C VAL A 144 6.36 10.43 14.34
N GLY A 145 5.60 11.42 13.85
CA GLY A 145 4.93 12.39 14.71
C GLY A 145 3.96 11.75 15.71
N VAL A 146 3.16 10.78 15.25
CA VAL A 146 2.28 9.98 16.13
C VAL A 146 3.08 9.17 17.14
N ALA A 147 4.23 8.60 16.76
CA ALA A 147 5.08 7.83 17.66
C ALA A 147 5.69 8.71 18.77
N HIS A 148 6.06 9.96 18.47
CA HIS A 148 6.46 10.93 19.47
C HIS A 148 5.34 11.19 20.49
N GLU A 149 4.10 11.39 20.04
CA GLU A 149 2.97 11.60 20.93
C GLU A 149 2.66 10.36 21.78
N VAL A 150 2.76 9.16 21.20
CA VAL A 150 2.59 7.90 21.94
C VAL A 150 3.55 7.83 23.13
N ILE A 151 4.83 8.19 22.94
CA ILE A 151 5.81 8.23 24.03
C ILE A 151 5.48 9.33 25.02
N ALA A 152 5.18 10.54 24.54
CA ALA A 152 4.86 11.68 25.39
C ALA A 152 3.62 11.41 26.26
N ASP A 153 2.57 10.78 25.70
CA ASP A 153 1.35 10.40 26.43
C ASP A 153 1.66 9.39 27.55
N ARG A 154 2.50 8.39 27.27
CA ARG A 154 2.93 7.41 28.28
C ARG A 154 3.64 8.08 29.45
N ILE A 155 4.54 9.03 29.18
CA ILE A 155 5.28 9.76 30.21
C ILE A 155 4.32 10.64 31.03
N ARG A 156 3.47 11.45 30.35
CA ARG A 156 2.52 12.36 31.03
C ARG A 156 1.54 11.61 31.94
N ASN A 157 1.06 10.46 31.48
CA ASN A 157 0.02 9.71 32.17
C ASN A 157 0.56 8.56 33.03
N ALA A 158 1.88 8.42 33.16
CA ALA A 158 2.55 7.37 33.94
C ALA A 158 1.98 5.96 33.61
N ARG A 159 1.66 5.70 32.33
CA ARG A 159 1.03 4.45 31.90
C ARG A 159 2.04 3.30 31.97
N ASN A 160 1.72 2.33 32.80
CA ASN A 160 2.44 1.05 32.86
C ASN A 160 1.83 0.06 31.88
N GLY A 161 2.63 -0.87 31.40
CA GLY A 161 2.19 -1.92 30.47
C GLY A 161 2.87 -1.85 29.09
N THR A 162 2.33 -2.61 28.16
CA THR A 162 2.86 -2.71 26.79
C THR A 162 2.72 -1.37 26.08
N ALA A 163 3.83 -0.88 25.52
CA ALA A 163 3.81 0.36 24.75
C ALA A 163 3.05 0.16 23.44
N PRO A 164 2.12 1.06 23.09
CA PRO A 164 1.63 1.12 21.71
C PRO A 164 2.78 1.35 20.74
N LEU A 165 2.64 0.84 19.53
CA LEU A 165 3.54 1.11 18.42
C LEU A 165 2.80 1.79 17.27
N VAL A 166 3.57 2.27 16.30
CA VAL A 166 3.05 2.84 15.06
C VAL A 166 3.54 2.01 13.89
N VAL A 167 2.62 1.51 13.06
CA VAL A 167 2.93 0.90 11.78
C VAL A 167 2.94 1.99 10.71
N CYS A 168 4.02 2.09 9.96
CA CYS A 168 4.13 2.94 8.77
C CYS A 168 4.32 2.04 7.55
N ALA A 169 3.27 1.84 6.75
CA ALA A 169 3.33 1.00 5.56
C ALA A 169 3.52 1.83 4.30
N VAL A 170 4.44 1.40 3.44
CA VAL A 170 4.77 2.03 2.15
C VAL A 170 5.10 0.97 1.11
N GLY A 171 5.04 1.33 -0.17
CA GLY A 171 5.59 0.49 -1.25
C GLY A 171 7.11 0.61 -1.38
N ASP A 172 7.70 -0.29 -2.14
CA ASP A 172 9.13 -0.36 -2.44
C ASP A 172 9.71 0.94 -3.02
N SER A 173 9.14 1.48 -4.09
CA SER A 173 9.56 2.76 -4.67
C SER A 173 9.39 3.91 -3.68
N THR A 174 8.29 3.92 -2.93
CA THR A 174 7.99 4.95 -1.93
C THR A 174 9.06 5.02 -0.84
N SER A 175 9.69 3.89 -0.50
CA SER A 175 10.74 3.83 0.50
C SER A 175 11.99 4.66 0.16
N GLN A 176 12.09 5.16 -1.09
CA GLN A 176 13.18 6.03 -1.55
C GLN A 176 12.83 7.53 -1.49
N GLN A 177 11.61 7.88 -1.08
CA GLN A 177 11.22 9.29 -0.90
C GLN A 177 11.98 9.92 0.27
N GLY A 178 12.29 11.23 0.12
CA GLY A 178 13.02 11.98 1.14
C GLY A 178 12.36 11.94 2.51
N GLU A 179 11.03 12.10 2.55
CA GLU A 179 10.22 12.05 3.78
C GLU A 179 10.33 10.70 4.49
N PHE A 180 10.41 9.59 3.74
CA PHE A 180 10.59 8.27 4.34
C PHE A 180 11.99 8.13 4.97
N LEU A 181 13.04 8.55 4.26
CA LEU A 181 14.41 8.48 4.75
C LEU A 181 14.62 9.36 5.99
N GLU A 182 14.01 10.56 6.01
CA GLU A 182 14.01 11.46 7.16
C GLU A 182 13.27 10.86 8.35
N ALA A 183 12.10 10.27 8.12
CA ALA A 183 11.31 9.60 9.15
C ALA A 183 12.08 8.43 9.79
N VAL A 184 12.79 7.64 8.99
CA VAL A 184 13.66 6.56 9.48
C VAL A 184 14.77 7.12 10.36
N ALA A 185 15.48 8.15 9.90
CA ALA A 185 16.56 8.77 10.66
C ALA A 185 16.06 9.32 12.01
N GLU A 186 14.90 9.98 12.03
CA GLU A 186 14.29 10.51 13.26
C GLU A 186 13.83 9.39 14.20
N ALA A 187 13.21 8.35 13.68
CA ALA A 187 12.79 7.20 14.50
C ALA A 187 13.97 6.53 15.21
N VAL A 188 15.10 6.38 14.52
CA VAL A 188 16.33 5.83 15.10
C VAL A 188 16.90 6.77 16.14
N ARG A 189 17.02 8.07 15.84
CA ARG A 189 17.57 9.08 16.74
C ARG A 189 16.78 9.17 18.05
N ALA A 190 15.45 9.17 17.96
CA ALA A 190 14.56 9.33 19.10
C ALA A 190 14.10 8.01 19.72
N GLN A 191 14.56 6.86 19.23
CA GLN A 191 14.19 5.51 19.71
C GLN A 191 12.66 5.30 19.75
N LEU A 192 11.99 5.64 18.65
CA LEU A 192 10.55 5.59 18.54
C LEU A 192 10.04 4.17 18.23
N PRO A 193 8.88 3.77 18.76
CA PRO A 193 8.28 2.46 18.51
C PRO A 193 7.59 2.44 17.14
N VAL A 194 8.36 2.57 16.05
CA VAL A 194 7.85 2.56 14.68
C VAL A 194 8.26 1.29 13.98
N LEU A 195 7.29 0.59 13.40
CA LEU A 195 7.48 -0.49 12.44
C LEU A 195 7.32 0.07 11.04
N PHE A 196 8.43 0.20 10.30
CA PHE A 196 8.40 0.54 8.88
C PHE A 196 8.15 -0.74 8.09
N TRP A 197 6.97 -0.82 7.49
CA TRP A 197 6.50 -1.96 6.71
C TRP A 197 6.59 -1.62 5.22
N ILE A 198 7.50 -2.27 4.49
CA ILE A 198 7.73 -2.02 3.06
C ILE A 198 7.13 -3.18 2.28
N GLU A 199 6.08 -2.94 1.51
CA GLU A 199 5.50 -3.89 0.58
C GLU A 199 6.32 -3.91 -0.72
N ASP A 200 7.26 -4.86 -0.79
CA ASP A 200 8.17 -5.01 -1.91
C ASP A 200 7.60 -6.03 -2.91
N ASN A 201 6.97 -5.51 -3.97
CA ASN A 201 6.50 -6.31 -5.09
C ASN A 201 7.42 -6.22 -6.31
N GLY A 202 8.58 -5.58 -6.16
CA GLY A 202 9.61 -5.45 -7.18
C GLY A 202 9.33 -4.41 -8.27
N TYR A 203 8.23 -3.65 -8.15
CA TYR A 203 7.81 -2.68 -9.16
C TYR A 203 7.21 -1.41 -8.57
N GLY A 204 7.80 -0.26 -8.88
CA GLY A 204 7.14 1.03 -8.81
C GLY A 204 6.35 1.26 -10.08
N ILE A 205 5.09 0.91 -10.09
CA ILE A 205 4.19 0.85 -11.25
C ILE A 205 4.78 -0.08 -12.33
N SER A 206 5.58 0.44 -13.25
CA SER A 206 6.26 -0.29 -14.33
C SER A 206 7.79 -0.41 -14.12
N THR A 207 8.35 0.42 -13.25
CA THR A 207 9.80 0.47 -13.00
C THR A 207 10.23 -0.59 -12.01
N ARG A 208 11.24 -1.41 -12.36
CA ARG A 208 11.81 -2.40 -11.44
C ARG A 208 12.58 -1.73 -10.32
N THR A 209 12.35 -2.18 -9.08
CA THR A 209 12.97 -1.62 -7.87
C THR A 209 14.20 -2.38 -7.40
N GLY A 210 14.40 -3.60 -7.86
CA GLY A 210 15.56 -4.42 -7.54
C GLY A 210 16.88 -3.71 -7.88
N GLY A 211 17.77 -3.59 -6.91
CA GLY A 211 19.05 -2.88 -7.05
C GLY A 211 18.96 -1.35 -6.87
N ASN A 212 17.76 -0.79 -6.70
CA ASN A 212 17.50 0.66 -6.65
C ASN A 212 16.91 1.12 -5.31
N THR A 213 16.94 0.28 -4.27
CA THR A 213 16.43 0.63 -2.95
C THR A 213 17.54 0.58 -1.90
N PHE A 214 17.35 1.28 -0.77
CA PHE A 214 18.36 1.27 0.31
C PHE A 214 18.53 -0.13 0.92
N TYR A 215 17.53 -0.99 0.82
CA TYR A 215 17.58 -2.36 1.34
C TYR A 215 17.98 -3.42 0.29
N HIS A 216 17.88 -3.10 -1.00
CA HIS A 216 18.32 -3.94 -2.11
C HIS A 216 19.09 -3.08 -3.12
N ARG A 217 20.40 -2.98 -2.88
CA ARG A 217 21.35 -2.18 -3.65
C ARG A 217 21.96 -3.00 -4.79
N PRO A 218 22.65 -2.36 -5.74
CA PRO A 218 23.36 -3.08 -6.81
C PRO A 218 24.37 -4.11 -6.32
N ASP A 219 24.95 -3.90 -5.12
CA ASP A 219 25.93 -4.77 -4.49
C ASP A 219 25.31 -5.86 -3.58
N GLY A 220 23.98 -5.89 -3.46
CA GLY A 220 23.23 -6.88 -2.70
C GLY A 220 22.30 -6.31 -1.63
N GLU A 221 21.76 -7.22 -0.83
CA GLU A 221 20.81 -6.91 0.22
C GLU A 221 21.48 -6.29 1.45
N ALA A 222 20.92 -5.19 1.95
CA ALA A 222 21.37 -4.60 3.20
C ALA A 222 20.75 -5.31 4.41
N ALA A 223 21.53 -5.51 5.47
CA ALA A 223 21.06 -6.08 6.73
C ALA A 223 20.52 -5.02 7.69
N GLU A 224 20.91 -3.77 7.51
CA GLU A 224 20.54 -2.64 8.35
C GLU A 224 20.46 -1.34 7.55
N PHE A 225 19.79 -0.33 8.14
CA PHE A 225 19.78 1.05 7.65
C PHE A 225 19.79 2.01 8.85
N TYR A 226 20.76 2.90 8.92
CA TYR A 226 21.01 3.76 10.10
C TYR A 226 21.09 3.00 11.44
N GLY A 227 21.66 1.76 11.43
CA GLY A 227 21.69 0.89 12.60
C GLY A 227 20.36 0.22 12.96
N MET A 228 19.30 0.47 12.19
CA MET A 228 18.02 -0.17 12.33
C MET A 228 18.01 -1.51 11.56
N PRO A 229 17.62 -2.63 12.18
CA PRO A 229 17.60 -3.92 11.51
C PRO A 229 16.57 -3.96 10.40
N ILE A 230 16.90 -4.67 9.32
CA ILE A 230 16.00 -4.97 8.19
C ILE A 230 15.68 -6.46 8.23
N HIS A 231 14.41 -6.78 8.46
CA HIS A 231 13.87 -8.13 8.38
C HIS A 231 13.20 -8.34 7.02
N ARG A 232 13.38 -9.54 6.44
CA ARG A 232 12.72 -9.92 5.19
C ARG A 232 11.74 -11.04 5.45
N LEU A 233 10.51 -10.86 5.00
CA LEU A 233 9.45 -11.85 5.14
C LEU A 233 8.94 -12.24 3.75
N ASP A 234 8.84 -13.54 3.48
CA ASP A 234 8.20 -14.06 2.26
C ASP A 234 6.68 -13.98 2.40
N GLY A 235 6.08 -12.92 1.88
CA GLY A 235 4.64 -12.67 1.93
C GLY A 235 3.78 -13.71 1.20
N ARG A 236 4.38 -14.67 0.51
CA ARG A 236 3.67 -15.82 -0.08
C ARG A 236 3.36 -16.89 0.96
N ASP A 237 4.04 -16.89 2.13
CA ASP A 237 3.78 -17.81 3.25
C ASP A 237 3.26 -17.04 4.47
N ALA A 238 1.94 -16.85 4.53
CA ALA A 238 1.29 -16.07 5.58
C ALA A 238 1.53 -16.61 7.00
N LEU A 239 1.67 -17.94 7.17
CA LEU A 239 1.93 -18.54 8.47
C LEU A 239 3.37 -18.38 8.93
N ALA A 240 4.32 -18.42 8.00
CA ALA A 240 5.72 -18.10 8.29
C ALA A 240 5.86 -16.62 8.69
N CYS A 241 5.18 -15.72 7.97
CA CYS A 241 5.12 -14.30 8.32
C CYS A 241 4.53 -14.10 9.73
N ASP A 242 3.39 -14.74 10.02
CA ASP A 242 2.76 -14.67 11.35
C ASP A 242 3.70 -15.09 12.46
N THR A 243 4.42 -16.19 12.27
CA THR A 243 5.40 -16.68 13.25
C THR A 243 6.56 -15.70 13.47
N ALA A 244 7.10 -15.13 12.38
CA ALA A 244 8.26 -14.24 12.43
C ALA A 244 7.92 -12.86 13.02
N LEU A 245 6.68 -12.40 12.86
CA LEU A 245 6.26 -11.07 13.30
C LEU A 245 6.20 -10.92 14.82
N GLY A 246 5.92 -11.97 15.57
CA GLY A 246 5.83 -11.90 17.04
C GLY A 246 7.05 -11.24 17.70
N PRO A 247 8.25 -11.79 17.57
CA PRO A 247 9.46 -11.22 18.15
C PRO A 247 9.82 -9.84 17.57
N ILE A 248 9.55 -9.58 16.28
CA ILE A 248 9.81 -8.29 15.64
C ILE A 248 8.94 -7.20 16.30
N VAL A 249 7.64 -7.41 16.37
CA VAL A 249 6.69 -6.46 16.97
C VAL A 249 7.02 -6.23 18.45
N ALA A 250 7.35 -7.29 19.19
CA ALA A 250 7.78 -7.18 20.58
C ALA A 250 9.03 -6.30 20.74
N SER A 251 9.99 -6.41 19.84
CA SER A 251 11.19 -5.56 19.83
C SER A 251 10.86 -4.09 19.56
N VAL A 252 10.01 -3.81 18.56
CA VAL A 252 9.59 -2.43 18.22
C VAL A 252 8.95 -1.74 19.42
N ARG A 253 8.12 -2.44 20.20
CA ARG A 253 7.47 -1.90 21.39
C ARG A 253 8.44 -1.41 22.48
N THR A 254 9.69 -1.86 22.42
CA THR A 254 10.74 -1.40 23.35
C THR A 254 11.45 -0.10 22.91
N GLY A 255 10.96 0.55 21.85
CA GLY A 255 11.59 1.74 21.28
C GLY A 255 12.73 1.43 20.31
N LYS A 256 12.69 0.26 19.68
CA LYS A 256 13.65 -0.14 18.66
C LYS A 256 12.96 -0.14 17.29
N PRO A 257 13.02 0.99 16.56
CA PRO A 257 12.43 1.04 15.22
C PRO A 257 13.03 -0.06 14.34
N THR A 258 12.22 -0.56 13.42
CA THR A 258 12.60 -1.73 12.63
C THR A 258 12.01 -1.61 11.24
N VAL A 259 12.74 -2.02 10.20
CA VAL A 259 12.23 -2.21 8.84
C VAL A 259 11.85 -3.68 8.64
N VAL A 260 10.66 -3.90 8.12
CA VAL A 260 10.25 -5.18 7.52
C VAL A 260 10.08 -4.97 6.03
N VAL A 261 10.90 -5.65 5.24
CA VAL A 261 10.70 -5.79 3.79
C VAL A 261 9.81 -7.01 3.58
N PHE A 262 8.56 -6.74 3.28
CA PHE A 262 7.54 -7.75 3.03
C PHE A 262 7.51 -8.07 1.54
N GLN A 263 8.20 -9.13 1.17
CA GLN A 263 8.38 -9.55 -0.21
C GLN A 263 7.12 -10.24 -0.72
N VAL A 264 6.48 -9.62 -1.69
CA VAL A 264 5.20 -10.06 -2.26
C VAL A 264 5.26 -10.03 -3.79
N GLU A 265 4.20 -10.51 -4.40
CA GLU A 265 4.03 -10.43 -5.85
C GLU A 265 2.71 -9.75 -6.18
N ARG A 266 2.76 -8.79 -7.09
CA ARG A 266 1.55 -8.18 -7.62
C ARG A 266 0.90 -9.11 -8.64
N LEU A 267 -0.28 -9.68 -8.31
CA LEU A 267 -0.99 -10.65 -9.14
C LEU A 267 -1.91 -10.02 -10.18
N THR A 268 -2.12 -8.70 -10.10
CA THR A 268 -2.97 -7.92 -11.00
C THR A 268 -2.25 -6.67 -11.48
N HIS A 269 -2.86 -5.92 -12.38
CA HIS A 269 -2.37 -4.60 -12.80
C HIS A 269 -2.12 -3.66 -11.62
N HIS A 270 -1.32 -2.64 -11.81
CA HIS A 270 -1.08 -1.63 -10.76
C HIS A 270 -2.38 -0.96 -10.32
N THR A 271 -3.18 -0.52 -11.29
CA THR A 271 -4.55 0.02 -11.12
C THR A 271 -5.43 -0.48 -12.26
N ASN A 272 -6.74 -0.16 -12.22
CA ASN A 272 -7.64 -0.44 -13.34
C ASN A 272 -7.28 0.29 -14.65
N ALA A 273 -6.47 1.34 -14.60
CA ALA A 273 -5.99 2.08 -15.76
C ALA A 273 -4.65 1.57 -16.32
N ASP A 274 -4.02 0.59 -15.64
CA ASP A 274 -2.74 0.02 -16.03
C ASP A 274 -2.88 -1.23 -16.90
N ASP A 275 -1.91 -1.47 -17.77
CA ASP A 275 -1.75 -2.75 -18.48
C ASP A 275 -0.33 -3.30 -18.25
N GLU A 276 -0.19 -4.18 -17.27
CA GLU A 276 1.09 -4.79 -16.92
C GLU A 276 1.74 -5.60 -18.05
N LYS A 277 1.01 -6.00 -19.08
CA LYS A 277 1.56 -6.73 -20.24
C LYS A 277 2.48 -5.86 -21.09
N ILE A 278 2.45 -4.54 -20.91
CA ILE A 278 3.33 -3.61 -21.61
C ILE A 278 4.76 -3.71 -21.09
N TYR A 279 4.95 -4.03 -19.80
CA TYR A 279 6.26 -3.98 -19.12
C TYR A 279 6.64 -5.28 -18.37
N ARG A 280 5.74 -6.27 -18.31
CA ARG A 280 6.02 -7.60 -17.72
C ARG A 280 5.84 -8.68 -18.77
N GLU A 281 6.81 -9.60 -18.84
CA GLU A 281 6.76 -10.72 -19.76
C GLU A 281 5.61 -11.68 -19.45
N GLU A 282 4.95 -12.20 -20.48
CA GLU A 282 3.81 -13.12 -20.34
C GLU A 282 4.18 -14.38 -19.55
N GLY A 283 5.40 -14.87 -19.72
CA GLY A 283 5.95 -16.01 -18.98
C GLY A 283 6.08 -15.72 -17.48
N GLU A 284 6.60 -14.53 -17.12
CA GLU A 284 6.69 -14.04 -15.74
C GLU A 284 5.28 -13.97 -15.11
N LEU A 285 4.34 -13.34 -15.80
CA LEU A 285 2.97 -13.19 -15.29
C LEU A 285 2.28 -14.53 -15.02
N LYS A 286 2.46 -15.52 -15.93
CA LYS A 286 1.91 -16.87 -15.76
C LYS A 286 2.54 -17.56 -14.55
N GLN A 287 3.86 -17.50 -14.40
CA GLN A 287 4.57 -18.12 -13.29
C GLN A 287 4.16 -17.49 -11.94
N VAL A 288 4.17 -16.18 -11.86
CA VAL A 288 3.80 -15.45 -10.62
C VAL A 288 2.38 -15.80 -10.18
N ARG A 289 1.42 -15.80 -11.10
CA ARG A 289 0.03 -16.17 -10.80
C ARG A 289 -0.15 -17.63 -10.37
N ALA A 290 0.68 -18.52 -10.86
CA ALA A 290 0.63 -19.94 -10.51
C ALA A 290 1.29 -20.26 -9.18
N GLU A 291 2.39 -19.55 -8.84
CA GLU A 291 3.28 -19.97 -7.76
C GLU A 291 3.28 -19.02 -6.55
N ALA A 292 2.82 -17.77 -6.72
CA ALA A 292 2.99 -16.72 -5.73
C ALA A 292 1.70 -16.32 -4.99
N ASP A 293 0.57 -16.98 -5.25
CA ASP A 293 -0.69 -16.66 -4.59
C ASP A 293 -0.70 -17.08 -3.11
N PRO A 294 -0.68 -16.12 -2.15
CA PRO A 294 -0.63 -16.42 -0.74
C PRO A 294 -1.91 -17.10 -0.23
N ILE A 295 -3.07 -16.85 -0.85
CA ILE A 295 -4.33 -17.46 -0.45
C ILE A 295 -4.34 -18.94 -0.81
N SER A 296 -3.92 -19.29 -2.02
CA SER A 296 -3.82 -20.66 -2.47
C SER A 296 -2.86 -21.47 -1.59
N ARG A 297 -1.71 -20.89 -1.25
CA ARG A 297 -0.73 -21.52 -0.34
C ARG A 297 -1.29 -21.74 1.07
N LEU A 298 -1.98 -20.74 1.62
CA LEU A 298 -2.59 -20.90 2.96
C LEU A 298 -3.71 -21.95 2.92
N ARG A 299 -4.52 -22.01 1.85
CA ARG A 299 -5.54 -23.04 1.64
C ARG A 299 -4.93 -24.44 1.67
N GLU A 300 -3.84 -24.67 0.92
CA GLU A 300 -3.14 -25.96 0.93
C GLU A 300 -2.65 -26.35 2.33
N ARG A 301 -2.15 -25.38 3.09
CA ARG A 301 -1.71 -25.61 4.48
C ARG A 301 -2.88 -25.98 5.39
N LEU A 302 -4.03 -25.31 5.26
CA LEU A 302 -5.23 -25.62 6.04
C LEU A 302 -5.75 -27.04 5.74
N LEU A 303 -5.77 -27.44 4.46
CA LEU A 303 -6.10 -28.83 4.07
C LEU A 303 -5.12 -29.83 4.68
N ALA A 304 -3.82 -29.54 4.67
CA ALA A 304 -2.80 -30.39 5.30
C ALA A 304 -2.94 -30.47 6.83
N PHE A 305 -3.52 -29.44 7.47
CA PHE A 305 -3.87 -29.46 8.90
C PHE A 305 -5.16 -30.23 9.21
N GLY A 306 -5.85 -30.72 8.17
CA GLY A 306 -7.07 -31.53 8.30
C GLY A 306 -8.38 -30.73 8.26
N VAL A 307 -8.35 -29.46 7.85
CA VAL A 307 -9.58 -28.73 7.54
C VAL A 307 -10.22 -29.37 6.31
N ALA A 308 -11.51 -29.63 6.37
CA ALA A 308 -12.21 -30.23 5.23
C ALA A 308 -12.32 -29.22 4.06
N GLU A 309 -12.12 -29.70 2.83
CA GLU A 309 -12.26 -28.86 1.64
C GLU A 309 -13.64 -28.21 1.57
N ALA A 310 -14.69 -28.96 1.85
CA ALA A 310 -16.06 -28.46 1.88
C ALA A 310 -16.29 -27.32 2.90
N GLU A 311 -15.51 -27.28 4.00
CA GLU A 311 -15.56 -26.19 4.99
C GLU A 311 -14.96 -24.90 4.40
N LEU A 312 -13.83 -25.01 3.70
CA LEU A 312 -13.21 -23.86 3.05
C LEU A 312 -14.05 -23.34 1.87
N GLU A 313 -14.68 -24.23 1.10
CA GLU A 313 -15.60 -23.85 0.03
C GLU A 313 -16.85 -23.16 0.57
N LYS A 314 -17.43 -23.69 1.64
CA LYS A 314 -18.57 -23.07 2.33
C LYS A 314 -18.23 -21.67 2.81
N LEU A 315 -17.07 -21.52 3.47
CA LEU A 315 -16.57 -20.22 3.91
C LEU A 315 -16.44 -19.22 2.74
N ALA A 316 -15.91 -19.67 1.61
CA ALA A 316 -15.75 -18.81 0.44
C ALA A 316 -17.09 -18.33 -0.15
N VAL A 317 -18.07 -19.24 -0.24
CA VAL A 317 -19.42 -18.91 -0.73
C VAL A 317 -20.14 -17.94 0.21
N GLU A 318 -20.11 -18.21 1.52
CA GLU A 318 -20.73 -17.35 2.53
C GLU A 318 -20.10 -15.95 2.53
N LEU A 319 -18.77 -15.88 2.45
CA LEU A 319 -18.03 -14.64 2.44
C LEU A 319 -18.28 -13.83 1.16
N GLU A 320 -18.34 -14.48 -0.01
CA GLU A 320 -18.68 -13.79 -1.27
C GLU A 320 -20.10 -13.20 -1.20
N ALA A 321 -21.06 -13.93 -0.66
CA ALA A 321 -22.42 -13.43 -0.46
C ALA A 321 -22.46 -12.23 0.49
N GLU A 322 -21.73 -12.28 1.62
CA GLU A 322 -21.60 -11.19 2.58
C GLU A 322 -21.02 -9.91 1.92
N ILE A 323 -19.95 -10.07 1.14
CA ILE A 323 -19.26 -8.96 0.46
C ILE A 323 -20.14 -8.35 -0.64
N ARG A 324 -20.85 -9.16 -1.43
CA ARG A 324 -21.79 -8.66 -2.43
C ARG A 324 -22.94 -7.90 -1.81
N ALA A 325 -23.49 -8.41 -0.71
CA ALA A 325 -24.54 -7.70 0.03
C ALA A 325 -24.03 -6.34 0.59
N ALA A 326 -22.75 -6.27 1.01
CA ALA A 326 -22.14 -5.00 1.44
C ALA A 326 -22.00 -4.01 0.25
N ALA A 327 -21.64 -4.49 -0.92
CA ALA A 327 -21.59 -3.66 -2.13
C ALA A 327 -22.99 -3.14 -2.53
N ASP A 328 -24.02 -3.99 -2.46
CA ASP A 328 -25.39 -3.60 -2.76
C ASP A 328 -25.89 -2.51 -1.79
N ARG A 329 -25.54 -2.60 -0.50
CA ARG A 329 -25.87 -1.55 0.49
C ARG A 329 -25.16 -0.23 0.18
N ALA A 330 -23.89 -0.30 -0.20
CA ALA A 330 -23.13 0.88 -0.59
C ALA A 330 -23.68 1.54 -1.86
N LEU A 331 -24.11 0.75 -2.86
CA LEU A 331 -24.76 1.24 -4.08
C LEU A 331 -26.11 1.91 -3.80
N ALA A 332 -26.84 1.43 -2.80
CA ALA A 332 -28.12 2.01 -2.38
C ALA A 332 -27.95 3.28 -1.54
N ALA A 333 -26.75 3.60 -1.11
CA ALA A 333 -26.48 4.77 -0.27
C ALA A 333 -26.62 6.08 -1.07
N PRO A 334 -27.03 7.19 -0.41
CA PRO A 334 -27.19 8.47 -1.08
C PRO A 334 -25.85 9.03 -1.56
N ASN A 335 -25.91 9.78 -2.65
CA ASN A 335 -24.77 10.58 -3.09
C ASN A 335 -24.44 11.68 -2.08
N PRO A 336 -23.15 12.06 -1.96
CA PRO A 336 -22.76 13.15 -1.10
C PRO A 336 -23.38 14.48 -1.57
N VAL A 337 -23.87 15.25 -0.61
CA VAL A 337 -24.37 16.62 -0.88
C VAL A 337 -23.25 17.60 -0.55
N ALA A 338 -22.95 18.50 -1.49
CA ALA A 338 -21.97 19.54 -1.25
C ALA A 338 -22.44 20.45 -0.11
N ASN A 339 -21.71 20.49 0.99
CA ASN A 339 -21.95 21.48 2.04
C ASN A 339 -21.26 22.78 1.64
N LEU A 340 -22.01 23.67 1.00
CA LEU A 340 -21.49 24.97 0.55
C LEU A 340 -21.16 25.91 1.72
N ASP A 341 -21.71 25.64 2.92
CA ASP A 341 -21.42 26.41 4.14
C ASP A 341 -20.12 25.95 4.84
N ALA A 342 -19.61 24.76 4.50
CA ALA A 342 -18.28 24.32 4.91
C ALA A 342 -17.19 25.01 4.07
N ARG A 343 -17.30 26.30 3.85
CA ARG A 343 -16.21 27.10 3.29
C ARG A 343 -15.02 27.01 4.24
N ALA A 344 -13.85 26.84 3.68
CA ALA A 344 -12.60 27.11 4.40
C ALA A 344 -12.79 28.45 5.15
N PRO A 345 -12.32 28.56 6.41
CA PRO A 345 -12.53 29.78 7.18
C PRO A 345 -12.16 30.97 6.29
N ALA A 346 -13.06 31.97 6.27
CA ALA A 346 -12.99 33.13 5.39
C ALA A 346 -11.69 33.96 5.50
N ASN A 347 -10.77 33.54 6.34
CA ASN A 347 -9.47 34.14 6.57
C ASN A 347 -8.34 33.55 5.73
N ALA A 348 -8.62 32.58 4.86
CA ALA A 348 -7.74 32.28 3.73
C ALA A 348 -7.99 33.36 2.64
N GLU A 349 -7.73 34.62 2.94
CA GLU A 349 -7.34 35.54 1.90
C GLU A 349 -6.09 34.93 1.27
N PHE A 350 -6.27 34.25 0.14
CA PHE A 350 -5.19 34.11 -0.82
C PHE A 350 -4.81 35.54 -1.20
N ARG A 351 -3.95 36.17 -0.40
CA ARG A 351 -3.19 37.31 -0.90
C ARG A 351 -2.37 36.75 -2.04
N THR A 352 -2.85 36.96 -3.26
CA THR A 352 -1.97 36.96 -4.42
C THR A 352 -0.76 37.77 -3.99
N PRO A 353 0.45 37.22 -3.92
CA PRO A 353 1.62 38.02 -3.65
C PRO A 353 1.57 39.19 -4.65
N ASN A 354 1.61 40.40 -4.14
CA ASN A 354 1.70 41.58 -4.98
C ASN A 354 2.71 41.33 -6.10
N SER A 355 2.29 41.60 -7.29
CA SER A 355 2.96 41.43 -8.58
C SER A 355 4.28 42.21 -8.70
N GLU A 356 5.21 42.05 -7.77
CA GLU A 356 6.59 42.54 -7.91
C GLU A 356 7.50 41.62 -8.70
N PHE A 357 7.04 40.43 -9.08
CA PHE A 357 7.68 39.62 -10.10
C PHE A 357 7.12 39.95 -11.48
N GLY A 358 7.38 41.18 -11.93
CA GLY A 358 7.14 41.61 -13.29
C GLY A 358 8.05 40.93 -14.32
N ARG A 359 8.06 39.61 -14.37
CA ARG A 359 8.51 38.83 -15.50
C ARG A 359 7.29 38.53 -16.35
N THR A 360 7.04 39.37 -17.35
CA THR A 360 6.25 38.99 -18.51
C THR A 360 6.95 37.79 -19.15
N PHE A 361 6.43 36.59 -18.89
CA PHE A 361 6.75 35.46 -19.76
C PHE A 361 6.24 35.84 -21.15
N ALA A 362 7.12 35.87 -22.14
CA ALA A 362 6.71 36.00 -23.52
C ALA A 362 5.78 34.81 -23.81
N THR A 363 4.49 35.06 -23.88
CA THR A 363 3.54 34.11 -24.39
C THR A 363 3.80 34.01 -25.89
N SER A 364 4.54 32.98 -26.31
CA SER A 364 4.46 32.57 -27.71
C SER A 364 3.01 32.21 -27.97
N ALA A 365 2.34 32.91 -28.87
CA ALA A 365 0.98 32.60 -29.26
C ALA A 365 0.92 31.12 -29.70
N PRO A 366 -0.09 30.33 -29.25
CA PRO A 366 -0.23 28.97 -29.71
C PRO A 366 -0.38 28.97 -31.24
N GLN A 367 0.44 28.17 -31.92
CA GLN A 367 0.48 28.12 -33.38
C GLN A 367 -0.71 27.43 -34.02
N GLU A 368 -1.56 26.74 -33.24
CA GLU A 368 -2.80 26.13 -33.73
C GLU A 368 -3.93 26.25 -32.71
N ASN A 369 -5.12 26.60 -33.18
CA ASN A 369 -6.34 26.75 -32.38
C ASN A 369 -7.01 25.38 -32.01
N LYS A 370 -6.22 24.34 -31.79
CA LYS A 370 -6.77 23.06 -31.31
C LYS A 370 -6.83 23.10 -29.79
N PRO A 371 -7.99 22.93 -29.18
CA PRO A 371 -8.07 22.84 -27.74
C PRO A 371 -7.36 21.55 -27.28
N LEU A 372 -6.35 21.69 -26.44
CA LEU A 372 -5.61 20.62 -25.79
C LEU A 372 -6.03 20.55 -24.33
N SER A 373 -6.06 19.35 -23.78
CA SER A 373 -6.07 19.21 -22.32
C SER A 373 -4.77 19.73 -21.74
N MET A 374 -4.75 20.08 -20.44
CA MET A 374 -3.53 20.54 -19.78
C MET A 374 -2.43 19.46 -19.84
N LEU A 375 -2.80 18.19 -19.71
CA LEU A 375 -1.88 17.05 -19.82
C LEU A 375 -1.24 16.98 -21.22
N GLU A 376 -2.02 17.08 -22.29
CA GLU A 376 -1.51 17.08 -23.66
C GLU A 376 -0.58 18.27 -23.91
N ALA A 377 -0.96 19.46 -23.44
CA ALA A 377 -0.13 20.66 -23.58
C ALA A 377 1.22 20.52 -22.85
N MET A 378 1.23 20.01 -21.63
CA MET A 378 2.46 19.74 -20.88
C MET A 378 3.35 18.72 -21.60
N ARG A 379 2.77 17.65 -22.10
CA ARG A 379 3.47 16.59 -22.83
C ARG A 379 4.11 17.11 -24.12
N GLU A 380 3.40 17.92 -24.88
CA GLU A 380 3.94 18.55 -26.10
C GLU A 380 5.10 19.49 -25.79
N VAL A 381 5.00 20.32 -24.75
CA VAL A 381 6.08 21.20 -24.32
C VAL A 381 7.31 20.41 -23.91
N LEU A 382 7.16 19.37 -23.09
CA LEU A 382 8.27 18.52 -22.65
C LEU A 382 8.96 17.83 -23.84
N ARG A 383 8.19 17.24 -24.76
CA ARG A 383 8.73 16.61 -25.99
C ARG A 383 9.49 17.63 -26.87
N ALA A 384 8.93 18.81 -27.04
CA ALA A 384 9.58 19.86 -27.82
C ALA A 384 10.91 20.31 -27.18
N GLN A 385 10.95 20.48 -25.87
CA GLN A 385 12.16 20.89 -25.17
C GLN A 385 13.24 19.80 -25.16
N LEU A 386 12.86 18.53 -24.94
CA LEU A 386 13.79 17.40 -25.04
C LEU A 386 14.41 17.26 -26.42
N GLY A 387 13.62 17.50 -27.47
CA GLY A 387 14.11 17.45 -28.86
C GLY A 387 14.94 18.65 -29.27
N ALA A 388 14.76 19.81 -28.66
CA ALA A 388 15.41 21.06 -29.03
C ALA A 388 16.72 21.33 -28.29
N ASP A 389 16.86 20.86 -27.05
CA ASP A 389 18.02 21.14 -26.20
C ASP A 389 18.54 19.85 -25.51
N PRO A 390 19.73 19.34 -25.91
CA PRO A 390 20.32 18.14 -25.34
C PRO A 390 20.70 18.27 -23.87
N ARG A 391 20.63 19.46 -23.28
CA ARG A 391 20.84 19.67 -21.83
C ARG A 391 19.58 19.44 -21.00
N VAL A 392 18.41 19.38 -21.65
CA VAL A 392 17.14 19.09 -20.97
C VAL A 392 17.11 17.59 -20.67
N THR A 393 16.92 17.25 -19.41
CA THR A 393 16.77 15.88 -18.94
C THR A 393 15.55 15.78 -18.06
N LEU A 394 14.74 14.76 -18.25
CA LEU A 394 13.62 14.44 -17.38
C LEU A 394 14.03 13.36 -16.38
N TYR A 395 13.59 13.54 -15.15
CA TYR A 395 13.72 12.56 -14.10
C TYR A 395 12.33 12.27 -13.51
N GLY A 396 11.99 11.03 -13.33
CA GLY A 396 10.72 10.64 -12.75
C GLY A 396 10.51 9.14 -12.81
N GLU A 397 9.46 8.70 -12.15
CA GLU A 397 8.98 7.34 -12.23
C GLU A 397 8.10 7.19 -13.48
N ASP A 398 8.23 6.06 -14.18
CA ASP A 398 7.41 5.73 -15.37
C ASP A 398 7.43 6.77 -16.51
N ILE A 399 8.54 7.46 -16.69
CA ILE A 399 8.70 8.46 -17.77
C ILE A 399 9.35 7.89 -19.03
N GLU A 400 9.83 6.65 -19.00
CA GLU A 400 10.52 6.00 -20.12
C GLU A 400 9.54 5.10 -20.90
N ASP A 401 9.70 5.10 -22.24
CA ASP A 401 9.00 4.14 -23.10
C ASP A 401 9.41 2.69 -22.73
N PRO A 402 8.52 1.71 -22.93
CA PRO A 402 7.27 1.81 -23.68
C PRO A 402 6.04 2.25 -22.89
N LYS A 403 6.13 2.32 -21.56
CA LYS A 403 4.95 2.55 -20.72
C LYS A 403 4.56 4.03 -20.65
N GLY A 404 5.49 4.92 -20.42
CA GLY A 404 5.16 6.27 -19.99
C GLY A 404 4.57 6.28 -18.57
N ASP A 405 3.67 7.19 -18.26
CA ASP A 405 3.03 7.23 -16.95
C ASP A 405 1.78 6.33 -16.85
N VAL A 406 1.17 6.26 -15.65
CA VAL A 406 -0.02 5.45 -15.36
C VAL A 406 -1.23 5.86 -16.19
N PHE A 407 -1.30 7.13 -16.56
CA PHE A 407 -2.43 7.71 -17.31
C PHE A 407 -2.07 8.01 -18.77
N GLY A 408 -0.92 7.58 -19.25
CA GLY A 408 -0.43 7.70 -20.61
C GLY A 408 0.30 8.98 -20.88
#